data_9019532d3f7fd4c566d4e2939dc87b40
#
_entry.id   9019532d3f7fd4c566d4e2939dc87b40
#
_cell.length_a   1.000
_cell.length_b   1.000
_cell.length_c   1.000
_cell.angle_alpha   90.00
_cell.angle_beta   90.00
_cell.angle_gamma   90.00
#
_symmetry.space_group_name_H-M   'P 1'
#
loop_
_entity.id
_entity.type
_entity.pdbx_description
1 polymer ?
#
loop_
_entity_poly.entity_id
_entity_poly.type
_entity_poly.pdbx_seq_one_letter_code
_entity_poly.pdbx_strand_id
1 'polypeptide(L)'
;MNIILLSGGSGKRLWPLSNDIRSKQFIKLFKDDNGNYESMVQRVYRQITTVNPMVKVTVATSKNQVSVIKSQLGEKINICVEPSRRDTFPAILLAAAYIHYELGIGVEECIAVCPVDPYVDNDYYKCVGELENLVEAGTANLTLMGIKPTYPSDKYGYIIPDCAEKTSLVQSFKEKPDVKTAEKYLERHALWNAGVFAFKLGYLLDKAHDIVDFTDYRDLYAKYDDLSKISFDYAVVE
;
A
#
# COMPACT_ATOMS: atom_id res chain seq x y z
N MET A 1 -2.31 -6.38 -13.60
CA MET A 1 -2.22 -5.65 -12.30
C MET A 1 -0.93 -4.85 -12.18
N ASN A 2 -1.02 -3.63 -11.70
CA ASN A 2 0.10 -2.82 -11.27
C ASN A 2 0.06 -2.66 -9.74
N ILE A 3 1.20 -2.82 -9.06
CA ILE A 3 1.28 -2.70 -7.59
C ILE A 3 2.16 -1.49 -7.23
N ILE A 4 1.62 -0.62 -6.37
CA ILE A 4 2.39 0.39 -5.64
C ILE A 4 2.84 -0.25 -4.33
N LEU A 5 4.16 -0.40 -4.16
CA LEU A 5 4.75 -0.93 -2.95
C LEU A 5 5.25 0.22 -2.08
N LEU A 6 4.58 0.46 -0.94
CA LEU A 6 4.90 1.58 -0.05
C LEU A 6 6.13 1.28 0.80
N SER A 7 7.22 2.01 0.58
CA SER A 7 8.50 1.82 1.26
C SER A 7 9.04 3.09 1.95
N GLY A 8 8.18 4.05 2.31
CA GLY A 8 8.56 5.37 2.84
C GLY A 8 8.94 5.44 4.33
N GLY A 9 9.03 4.34 5.06
CA GLY A 9 9.27 4.30 6.50
C GLY A 9 10.60 4.91 6.95
N SER A 10 10.62 5.66 8.09
CA SER A 10 11.82 6.33 8.61
C SER A 10 12.85 5.42 9.29
N GLY A 11 12.49 4.16 9.56
CA GLY A 11 13.38 3.18 10.19
C GLY A 11 13.84 3.47 11.62
N LYS A 12 13.44 4.58 12.24
CA LYS A 12 13.95 5.04 13.55
C LYS A 12 13.64 4.12 14.74
N ARG A 13 12.58 3.30 14.63
CA ARG A 13 12.10 2.45 15.74
C ARG A 13 13.05 1.30 16.13
N LEU A 14 13.95 0.89 15.24
CA LEU A 14 14.91 -0.19 15.48
C LEU A 14 16.36 0.33 15.60
N TRP A 15 16.55 1.62 15.97
CA TRP A 15 17.90 2.14 16.21
C TRP A 15 18.60 1.32 17.32
N PRO A 16 19.88 0.96 17.22
CA PRO A 16 20.85 1.36 16.20
C PRO A 16 20.88 0.48 14.94
N LEU A 17 20.04 -0.55 14.82
CA LEU A 17 20.01 -1.47 13.69
C LEU A 17 19.50 -0.81 12.41
N SER A 18 18.66 0.22 12.53
CA SER A 18 18.07 0.95 11.40
C SER A 18 18.24 2.46 11.56
N ASN A 19 18.27 3.17 10.43
CA ASN A 19 18.31 4.62 10.31
C ASN A 19 17.55 5.08 9.05
N ASP A 20 17.55 6.38 8.75
CA ASP A 20 16.80 6.95 7.62
C ASP A 20 17.24 6.40 6.23
N ILE A 21 18.50 5.96 6.09
CA ILE A 21 19.03 5.36 4.86
C ILE A 21 18.78 3.84 4.88
N ARG A 22 19.13 3.19 5.97
CA ARG A 22 18.95 1.75 6.19
C ARG A 22 17.74 1.52 7.08
N SER A 23 16.54 1.74 6.54
CA SER A 23 15.30 1.48 7.25
C SER A 23 15.09 -0.03 7.50
N LYS A 24 14.19 -0.37 8.44
CA LYS A 24 13.93 -1.75 8.89
C LYS A 24 13.70 -2.75 7.74
N GLN A 25 12.99 -2.30 6.69
CA GLN A 25 12.61 -3.13 5.55
C GLN A 25 13.79 -3.56 4.65
N PHE A 26 14.98 -2.94 4.80
CA PHE A 26 16.19 -3.26 4.03
C PHE A 26 17.18 -4.12 4.79
N ILE A 27 16.93 -4.43 6.07
CA ILE A 27 17.80 -5.28 6.87
C ILE A 27 17.52 -6.74 6.50
N LYS A 28 18.56 -7.49 6.14
CA LYS A 28 18.45 -8.91 5.77
C LYS A 28 18.37 -9.77 7.03
N LEU A 29 17.14 -10.04 7.48
CA LEU A 29 16.84 -10.80 8.70
C LEU A 29 16.11 -12.11 8.42
N PHE A 30 15.52 -12.27 7.23
CA PHE A 30 14.71 -13.43 6.87
C PHE A 30 15.51 -14.37 5.99
N LYS A 31 15.13 -15.63 5.95
CA LYS A 31 15.69 -16.61 5.02
C LYS A 31 14.66 -16.90 3.92
N ASP A 32 15.15 -16.96 2.69
CA ASP A 32 14.40 -17.47 1.55
C ASP A 32 14.35 -19.03 1.59
N ASP A 33 13.65 -19.63 0.63
CA ASP A 33 13.48 -21.07 0.54
C ASP A 33 14.81 -21.84 0.27
N ASN A 34 15.87 -21.11 -0.16
CA ASN A 34 17.21 -21.63 -0.40
C ASN A 34 18.14 -21.40 0.79
N GLY A 35 17.67 -20.79 1.87
CA GLY A 35 18.44 -20.47 3.06
C GLY A 35 19.26 -19.18 2.98
N ASN A 36 19.18 -18.42 1.90
CA ASN A 36 19.86 -17.12 1.77
C ASN A 36 19.15 -16.04 2.57
N TYR A 37 19.92 -15.11 3.16
CA TYR A 37 19.33 -13.99 3.88
C TYR A 37 18.74 -12.96 2.93
N GLU A 38 17.45 -12.66 3.13
CA GLU A 38 16.70 -11.61 2.42
C GLU A 38 16.17 -10.54 3.39
N SER A 39 15.95 -9.34 2.87
CA SER A 39 15.26 -8.26 3.56
C SER A 39 13.75 -8.37 3.38
N MET A 40 12.98 -7.60 4.16
CA MET A 40 11.53 -7.59 4.01
C MET A 40 11.09 -7.13 2.61
N VAL A 41 11.73 -6.10 2.04
CA VAL A 41 11.38 -5.63 0.69
C VAL A 41 11.70 -6.69 -0.38
N GLN A 42 12.80 -7.46 -0.22
CA GLN A 42 13.13 -8.57 -1.12
C GLN A 42 12.10 -9.70 -1.00
N ARG A 43 11.74 -10.07 0.24
CA ARG A 43 10.74 -11.10 0.51
C ARG A 43 9.39 -10.74 -0.11
N VAL A 44 8.87 -9.55 0.17
CA VAL A 44 7.58 -9.07 -0.36
C VAL A 44 7.61 -9.04 -1.89
N TYR A 45 8.65 -8.48 -2.49
CA TYR A 45 8.80 -8.44 -3.95
C TYR A 45 8.85 -9.85 -4.56
N ARG A 46 9.61 -10.76 -3.98
CA ARG A 46 9.70 -12.17 -4.41
C ARG A 46 8.34 -12.87 -4.32
N GLN A 47 7.62 -12.72 -3.20
CA GLN A 47 6.30 -13.34 -3.02
C GLN A 47 5.28 -12.80 -4.03
N ILE A 48 5.22 -11.49 -4.25
CA ILE A 48 4.35 -10.85 -5.24
C ILE A 48 4.64 -11.41 -6.65
N THR A 49 5.89 -11.43 -7.06
CA THR A 49 6.30 -11.88 -8.40
C THR A 49 6.21 -13.41 -8.57
N THR A 50 6.27 -14.18 -7.49
CA THR A 50 6.02 -15.62 -7.51
C THR A 50 4.54 -15.92 -7.73
N VAL A 51 3.64 -15.18 -7.06
CA VAL A 51 2.19 -15.37 -7.20
C VAL A 51 1.70 -14.85 -8.54
N ASN A 52 2.20 -13.72 -9.02
CA ASN A 52 1.86 -13.15 -10.31
C ASN A 52 3.13 -12.70 -11.06
N PRO A 53 3.71 -13.55 -11.95
CA PRO A 53 4.92 -13.20 -12.69
C PRO A 53 4.77 -12.04 -13.67
N MET A 54 3.53 -11.67 -14.04
CA MET A 54 3.24 -10.57 -14.98
C MET A 54 2.98 -9.24 -14.27
N VAL A 55 3.02 -9.22 -12.95
CA VAL A 55 2.78 -8.01 -12.15
C VAL A 55 3.87 -6.96 -12.42
N LYS A 56 3.46 -5.71 -12.54
CA LYS A 56 4.37 -4.55 -12.59
C LYS A 56 4.41 -3.91 -11.20
N VAL A 57 5.59 -3.79 -10.62
CA VAL A 57 5.77 -3.21 -9.28
C VAL A 57 6.45 -1.86 -9.42
N THR A 58 5.87 -0.83 -8.80
CA THR A 58 6.45 0.50 -8.61
C THR A 58 6.64 0.73 -7.12
N VAL A 59 7.87 1.01 -6.70
CA VAL A 59 8.19 1.27 -5.29
C VAL A 59 8.10 2.77 -5.03
N ALA A 60 7.17 3.17 -4.16
CA ALA A 60 7.07 4.54 -3.65
C ALA A 60 8.02 4.70 -2.45
N THR A 61 8.97 5.63 -2.52
CA THR A 61 10.04 5.74 -1.53
C THR A 61 10.67 7.13 -1.48
N SER A 62 11.51 7.37 -0.48
CA SER A 62 12.30 8.61 -0.37
C SER A 62 13.63 8.52 -1.16
N LYS A 63 14.18 9.67 -1.55
CA LYS A 63 15.44 9.80 -2.30
C LYS A 63 16.60 9.00 -1.67
N ASN A 64 16.70 8.99 -0.35
CA ASN A 64 17.80 8.32 0.38
C ASN A 64 17.74 6.79 0.31
N GLN A 65 16.64 6.21 -0.15
CA GLN A 65 16.43 4.76 -0.20
C GLN A 65 16.57 4.17 -1.61
N VAL A 66 16.68 5.02 -2.65
CA VAL A 66 16.74 4.59 -4.05
C VAL A 66 17.90 3.62 -4.31
N SER A 67 19.09 3.94 -3.83
CA SER A 67 20.27 3.09 -4.06
C SER A 67 20.15 1.70 -3.43
N VAL A 68 19.60 1.61 -2.21
CA VAL A 68 19.41 0.33 -1.54
C VAL A 68 18.31 -0.50 -2.19
N ILE A 69 17.22 0.13 -2.66
CA ILE A 69 16.17 -0.55 -3.42
C ILE A 69 16.73 -1.15 -4.71
N LYS A 70 17.45 -0.37 -5.51
CA LYS A 70 18.10 -0.86 -6.74
C LYS A 70 19.09 -1.99 -6.47
N SER A 71 19.89 -1.86 -5.43
CA SER A 71 20.84 -2.92 -5.02
C SER A 71 20.13 -4.23 -4.61
N GLN A 72 18.93 -4.17 -4.04
CA GLN A 72 18.21 -5.33 -3.54
C GLN A 72 17.20 -5.92 -4.52
N LEU A 73 16.54 -5.09 -5.32
CA LEU A 73 15.50 -5.52 -6.26
C LEU A 73 15.93 -5.47 -7.74
N GLY A 74 17.11 -4.91 -8.02
CA GLY A 74 17.66 -4.78 -9.37
C GLY A 74 17.45 -3.38 -9.98
N GLU A 75 18.27 -3.05 -10.97
CA GLU A 75 18.27 -1.71 -11.60
C GLU A 75 17.01 -1.38 -12.39
N LYS A 76 16.26 -2.40 -12.84
CA LYS A 76 15.07 -2.23 -13.69
C LYS A 76 13.77 -2.00 -12.91
N ILE A 77 13.82 -2.01 -11.57
CA ILE A 77 12.64 -1.74 -10.76
C ILE A 77 12.13 -0.32 -10.95
N ASN A 78 10.81 -0.15 -11.13
CA ASN A 78 10.22 1.18 -11.19
C ASN A 78 10.21 1.80 -9.79
N ILE A 79 10.68 3.05 -9.70
CA ILE A 79 10.76 3.78 -8.43
C ILE A 79 10.13 5.15 -8.60
N CYS A 80 9.10 5.43 -7.82
CA CYS A 80 8.55 6.77 -7.63
C CYS A 80 9.18 7.39 -6.37
N VAL A 81 9.86 8.51 -6.53
CA VAL A 81 10.59 9.19 -5.44
C VAL A 81 9.77 10.35 -4.91
N GLU A 82 9.40 10.27 -3.63
CA GLU A 82 8.73 11.37 -2.93
C GLU A 82 9.71 12.53 -2.68
N PRO A 83 9.34 13.79 -2.98
CA PRO A 83 10.16 14.97 -2.63
C PRO A 83 10.36 15.11 -1.12
N SER A 84 9.29 14.88 -0.37
CA SER A 84 9.26 14.94 1.11
C SER A 84 8.30 13.90 1.67
N ARG A 85 8.28 13.72 2.99
CA ARG A 85 7.36 12.78 3.64
C ARG A 85 6.03 13.46 3.97
N ARG A 86 4.94 12.97 3.35
CA ARG A 86 3.59 13.52 3.47
C ARG A 86 2.52 12.50 3.84
N ASP A 87 2.91 11.37 4.46
CA ASP A 87 2.04 10.24 4.76
C ASP A 87 1.59 9.47 3.50
N THR A 88 0.64 8.52 3.64
CA THR A 88 0.39 7.51 2.62
C THR A 88 -0.45 8.03 1.46
N PHE A 89 -1.40 8.95 1.66
CA PHE A 89 -2.22 9.46 0.55
C PHE A 89 -1.37 10.20 -0.51
N PRO A 90 -0.54 11.20 -0.16
CA PRO A 90 0.31 11.86 -1.17
C PRO A 90 1.29 10.90 -1.85
N ALA A 91 1.85 9.93 -1.11
CA ALA A 91 2.76 8.93 -1.67
C ALA A 91 2.07 8.04 -2.72
N ILE A 92 0.86 7.56 -2.42
CA ILE A 92 0.05 6.75 -3.33
C ILE A 92 -0.38 7.56 -4.54
N LEU A 93 -0.85 8.79 -4.34
CA LEU A 93 -1.24 9.69 -5.42
C LEU A 93 -0.07 9.98 -6.38
N LEU A 94 1.09 10.33 -5.84
CA LEU A 94 2.27 10.61 -6.66
C LEU A 94 2.72 9.37 -7.47
N ALA A 95 2.68 8.18 -6.84
CA ALA A 95 3.02 6.94 -7.52
C ALA A 95 1.98 6.57 -8.59
N ALA A 96 0.70 6.82 -8.36
CA ALA A 96 -0.37 6.62 -9.35
C ALA A 96 -0.18 7.56 -10.55
N ALA A 97 0.10 8.85 -10.31
CA ALA A 97 0.42 9.80 -11.38
C ALA A 97 1.68 9.39 -12.16
N TYR A 98 2.72 8.92 -11.48
CA TYR A 98 3.92 8.38 -12.14
C TYR A 98 3.59 7.19 -13.05
N ILE A 99 2.77 6.26 -12.57
CA ILE A 99 2.34 5.08 -13.33
C ILE A 99 1.54 5.50 -14.57
N HIS A 100 0.67 6.49 -14.45
CA HIS A 100 -0.13 6.98 -15.56
C HIS A 100 0.71 7.78 -16.57
N TYR A 101 1.33 8.87 -16.13
CA TYR A 101 1.95 9.84 -17.01
C TYR A 101 3.35 9.44 -17.51
N GLU A 102 4.17 8.76 -16.67
CA GLU A 102 5.54 8.40 -17.05
C GLU A 102 5.65 6.96 -17.57
N LEU A 103 4.79 6.02 -17.07
CA LEU A 103 4.80 4.64 -17.56
C LEU A 103 3.71 4.35 -18.61
N GLY A 104 2.82 5.31 -18.89
CA GLY A 104 1.78 5.18 -19.92
C GLY A 104 0.69 4.17 -19.61
N ILE A 105 0.42 3.89 -18.33
CA ILE A 105 -0.63 2.95 -17.92
C ILE A 105 -1.99 3.65 -17.99
N GLY A 106 -2.98 2.98 -18.62
CA GLY A 106 -4.32 3.50 -18.82
C GLY A 106 -5.11 3.69 -17.53
N VAL A 107 -6.03 4.65 -17.52
CA VAL A 107 -6.86 4.99 -16.35
C VAL A 107 -7.80 3.86 -15.92
N GLU A 108 -8.15 2.94 -16.81
CA GLU A 108 -9.00 1.78 -16.52
C GLU A 108 -8.25 0.61 -15.86
N GLU A 109 -6.91 0.67 -15.85
CA GLU A 109 -6.09 -0.38 -15.24
C GLU A 109 -6.23 -0.40 -13.72
N CYS A 110 -6.27 -1.62 -13.17
CA CYS A 110 -6.29 -1.82 -11.72
C CYS A 110 -4.92 -1.53 -11.12
N ILE A 111 -4.91 -0.74 -10.06
CA ILE A 111 -3.76 -0.50 -9.19
C ILE A 111 -4.05 -1.12 -7.83
N ALA A 112 -3.13 -1.94 -7.33
CA ALA A 112 -3.13 -2.37 -5.94
C ALA A 112 -2.04 -1.63 -5.16
N VAL A 113 -2.33 -1.28 -3.92
CA VAL A 113 -1.38 -0.66 -2.98
C VAL A 113 -1.05 -1.67 -1.89
N CYS A 114 0.23 -1.92 -1.66
CA CYS A 114 0.69 -2.86 -0.64
C CYS A 114 1.80 -2.23 0.22
N PRO A 115 1.76 -2.40 1.56
CA PRO A 115 2.90 -2.06 2.41
C PRO A 115 4.05 -3.07 2.24
N VAL A 116 5.29 -2.66 2.57
CA VAL A 116 6.49 -3.53 2.50
C VAL A 116 6.78 -4.28 3.78
N ASP A 117 5.95 -4.19 4.81
CA ASP A 117 6.31 -4.68 6.14
C ASP A 117 5.47 -5.86 6.69
N PRO A 118 4.46 -6.42 6.01
CA PRO A 118 3.78 -7.59 6.51
C PRO A 118 4.66 -8.85 6.36
N TYR A 119 4.75 -9.62 7.45
CA TYR A 119 5.37 -10.95 7.43
C TYR A 119 4.27 -12.00 7.24
N VAL A 120 4.07 -12.42 6.00
CA VAL A 120 2.95 -13.25 5.54
C VAL A 120 3.45 -14.36 4.61
N ASP A 121 2.56 -15.28 4.27
CA ASP A 121 2.78 -16.30 3.23
C ASP A 121 2.28 -15.83 1.84
N ASN A 122 2.39 -16.70 0.84
CA ASN A 122 1.99 -16.39 -0.53
C ASN A 122 0.46 -16.27 -0.69
N ASP A 123 -0.34 -16.87 0.21
CA ASP A 123 -1.80 -16.81 0.11
C ASP A 123 -2.31 -15.38 0.36
N TYR A 124 -1.59 -14.60 1.16
CA TYR A 124 -1.85 -13.17 1.30
C TYR A 124 -1.82 -12.43 -0.06
N TYR A 125 -0.83 -12.71 -0.91
CA TYR A 125 -0.72 -12.06 -2.23
C TYR A 125 -1.68 -12.65 -3.27
N LYS A 126 -2.16 -13.88 -3.09
CA LYS A 126 -3.29 -14.39 -3.89
C LYS A 126 -4.56 -13.59 -3.61
N CYS A 127 -4.82 -13.23 -2.33
CA CYS A 127 -5.94 -12.34 -1.98
C CYS A 127 -5.80 -10.94 -2.60
N VAL A 128 -4.58 -10.41 -2.76
CA VAL A 128 -4.37 -9.16 -3.50
C VAL A 128 -4.84 -9.28 -4.96
N GLY A 129 -4.58 -10.41 -5.61
CA GLY A 129 -5.10 -10.70 -6.96
C GLY A 129 -6.64 -10.81 -7.01
N GLU A 130 -7.28 -11.29 -5.93
CA GLU A 130 -8.75 -11.32 -5.85
C GLU A 130 -9.35 -9.90 -5.79
N LEU A 131 -8.67 -8.93 -5.16
CA LEU A 131 -9.09 -7.53 -5.18
C LEU A 131 -9.10 -6.95 -6.60
N GLU A 132 -8.11 -7.29 -7.43
CA GLU A 132 -8.09 -6.91 -8.85
C GLU A 132 -9.36 -7.40 -9.57
N ASN A 133 -9.74 -8.66 -9.40
CA ASN A 133 -10.94 -9.22 -10.02
C ASN A 133 -12.22 -8.47 -9.62
N LEU A 134 -12.31 -8.01 -8.36
CA LEU A 134 -13.45 -7.22 -7.88
C LEU A 134 -13.51 -5.83 -8.50
N VAL A 135 -12.35 -5.18 -8.67
CA VAL A 135 -12.23 -3.88 -9.32
C VAL A 135 -12.58 -3.98 -10.81
N GLU A 136 -12.07 -5.00 -11.50
CA GLU A 136 -12.36 -5.25 -12.93
C GLU A 136 -13.82 -5.59 -13.17
N ALA A 137 -14.46 -6.32 -12.25
CA ALA A 137 -15.90 -6.61 -12.31
C ALA A 137 -16.77 -5.36 -12.05
N GLY A 138 -16.18 -4.23 -11.66
CA GLY A 138 -16.91 -3.00 -11.35
C GLY A 138 -17.80 -3.10 -10.10
N THR A 139 -17.50 -4.04 -9.20
CA THR A 139 -18.29 -4.26 -7.98
C THR A 139 -18.20 -3.06 -7.02
N ALA A 140 -17.04 -2.42 -6.96
CA ALA A 140 -16.81 -1.22 -6.17
C ALA A 140 -15.68 -0.39 -6.77
N ASN A 141 -15.67 0.92 -6.51
CA ASN A 141 -14.60 1.81 -6.94
C ASN A 141 -13.29 1.60 -6.15
N LEU A 142 -13.42 1.16 -4.90
CA LEU A 142 -12.33 0.89 -3.98
C LEU A 142 -12.59 -0.44 -3.27
N THR A 143 -11.60 -1.32 -3.26
CA THR A 143 -11.61 -2.58 -2.52
C THR A 143 -10.54 -2.59 -1.44
N LEU A 144 -10.84 -3.23 -0.32
CA LEU A 144 -10.01 -3.28 0.88
C LEU A 144 -9.72 -4.73 1.25
N MET A 145 -8.53 -5.01 1.75
CA MET A 145 -8.22 -6.31 2.33
C MET A 145 -8.33 -6.26 3.86
N GLY A 146 -9.21 -7.07 4.40
CA GLY A 146 -9.39 -7.23 5.84
C GLY A 146 -8.67 -8.46 6.39
N ILE A 147 -8.13 -8.35 7.60
CA ILE A 147 -7.51 -9.44 8.35
C ILE A 147 -8.38 -9.74 9.57
N LYS A 148 -8.64 -11.04 9.82
CA LYS A 148 -9.42 -11.45 10.99
C LYS A 148 -8.68 -11.06 12.28
N PRO A 149 -9.30 -10.24 13.15
CA PRO A 149 -8.71 -9.84 14.40
C PRO A 149 -8.54 -11.02 15.38
N THR A 150 -7.47 -10.99 16.16
CA THR A 150 -7.23 -11.96 17.24
C THR A 150 -7.47 -11.37 18.64
N TYR A 151 -7.56 -10.04 18.74
CA TYR A 151 -7.84 -9.31 19.97
C TYR A 151 -8.36 -7.89 19.63
N PRO A 152 -9.05 -7.18 20.55
CA PRO A 152 -9.39 -5.78 20.33
C PRO A 152 -8.13 -4.90 20.42
N SER A 153 -7.91 -4.03 19.43
CA SER A 153 -6.73 -3.18 19.34
C SER A 153 -7.11 -1.75 19.00
N ASP A 154 -6.46 -0.78 19.65
CA ASP A 154 -6.53 0.64 19.36
C ASP A 154 -5.49 1.11 18.31
N LYS A 155 -4.78 0.15 17.70
CA LYS A 155 -3.65 0.44 16.78
C LYS A 155 -3.96 0.22 15.31
N TYR A 156 -5.08 -0.41 15.00
CA TYR A 156 -5.49 -0.77 13.64
C TYR A 156 -6.80 -0.08 13.26
N GLY A 157 -6.96 0.19 11.98
CA GLY A 157 -8.26 0.51 11.40
C GLY A 157 -9.16 -0.73 11.37
N TYR A 158 -10.47 -0.53 11.48
CA TYR A 158 -11.48 -1.58 11.43
C TYR A 158 -12.39 -1.39 10.23
N ILE A 159 -12.53 -2.46 9.46
CA ILE A 159 -13.49 -2.59 8.37
C ILE A 159 -14.69 -3.33 8.94
N ILE A 160 -15.84 -2.72 8.97
CA ILE A 160 -17.09 -3.33 9.40
C ILE A 160 -17.83 -3.81 8.15
N PRO A 161 -17.88 -5.11 7.87
CA PRO A 161 -18.54 -5.65 6.69
C PRO A 161 -20.07 -5.63 6.88
N ASP A 162 -20.80 -5.60 5.77
CA ASP A 162 -22.26 -5.73 5.77
C ASP A 162 -22.71 -7.17 6.11
N CYS A 163 -21.92 -8.17 5.71
CA CYS A 163 -22.14 -9.58 6.07
C CYS A 163 -20.82 -10.30 6.34
N ALA A 164 -20.90 -11.47 7.00
CA ALA A 164 -19.73 -12.27 7.41
C ALA A 164 -19.23 -13.21 6.28
N GLU A 165 -19.32 -12.82 5.03
CA GLU A 165 -18.82 -13.58 3.89
C GLU A 165 -17.37 -13.19 3.56
N LYS A 166 -16.70 -14.00 2.72
CA LYS A 166 -15.33 -13.73 2.26
C LYS A 166 -15.21 -12.38 1.53
N THR A 167 -16.24 -12.02 0.78
CA THR A 167 -16.37 -10.75 0.07
C THR A 167 -17.68 -10.10 0.47
N SER A 168 -17.64 -8.88 0.95
CA SER A 168 -18.80 -8.11 1.43
C SER A 168 -18.64 -6.65 1.09
N LEU A 169 -19.76 -5.94 0.98
CA LEU A 169 -19.74 -4.49 1.03
C LEU A 169 -19.24 -4.01 2.39
N VAL A 170 -18.60 -2.85 2.42
CA VAL A 170 -18.17 -2.21 3.67
C VAL A 170 -19.30 -1.33 4.17
N GLN A 171 -19.83 -1.65 5.35
CA GLN A 171 -20.86 -0.85 6.00
C GLN A 171 -20.27 0.42 6.61
N SER A 172 -19.11 0.30 7.23
CA SER A 172 -18.38 1.45 7.79
C SER A 172 -16.90 1.11 8.00
N PHE A 173 -16.09 2.15 8.07
CA PHE A 173 -14.68 2.08 8.41
C PHE A 173 -14.40 2.96 9.63
N LYS A 174 -13.45 2.55 10.49
CA LYS A 174 -13.02 3.38 11.61
C LYS A 174 -11.53 3.19 11.89
N GLU A 175 -10.78 4.27 11.75
CA GLU A 175 -9.35 4.27 12.03
C GLU A 175 -9.10 4.36 13.55
N LYS A 176 -8.33 3.41 14.09
CA LYS A 176 -7.82 3.37 15.47
C LYS A 176 -8.86 3.75 16.55
N PRO A 177 -9.97 3.01 16.69
CA PRO A 177 -10.94 3.24 17.74
C PRO A 177 -10.34 2.95 19.13
N ASP A 178 -10.98 3.41 20.19
CA ASP A 178 -10.63 2.95 21.54
C ASP A 178 -10.94 1.44 21.72
N VAL A 179 -10.29 0.79 22.71
CA VAL A 179 -10.41 -0.66 22.93
C VAL A 179 -11.86 -1.11 23.14
N LYS A 180 -12.68 -0.33 23.87
CA LYS A 180 -14.10 -0.67 24.12
C LYS A 180 -14.92 -0.64 22.84
N THR A 181 -14.64 0.30 21.96
CA THR A 181 -15.25 0.38 20.63
C THR A 181 -14.76 -0.78 19.74
N ALA A 182 -13.47 -1.12 19.81
CA ALA A 182 -12.91 -2.26 19.11
C ALA A 182 -13.56 -3.59 19.52
N GLU A 183 -13.84 -3.80 20.82
CA GLU A 183 -14.58 -4.99 21.32
C GLU A 183 -15.94 -5.12 20.65
N LYS A 184 -16.72 -4.02 20.57
CA LYS A 184 -18.04 -4.01 19.90
C LYS A 184 -17.94 -4.29 18.39
N TYR A 185 -16.86 -3.86 17.75
CA TYR A 185 -16.64 -4.13 16.33
C TYR A 185 -16.33 -5.61 16.08
N LEU A 186 -15.61 -6.27 16.99
CA LEU A 186 -15.36 -7.71 16.91
C LEU A 186 -16.67 -8.53 16.97
N GLU A 187 -17.65 -8.12 17.78
CA GLU A 187 -18.98 -8.74 17.83
C GLU A 187 -19.76 -8.62 16.51
N ARG A 188 -19.40 -7.63 15.68
CA ARG A 188 -19.95 -7.37 14.35
C ARG A 188 -19.11 -7.95 13.20
N HIS A 189 -18.24 -8.91 13.48
CA HIS A 189 -17.34 -9.53 12.52
C HIS A 189 -16.38 -8.55 11.82
N ALA A 190 -16.06 -7.43 12.45
CA ALA A 190 -15.14 -6.46 11.88
C ALA A 190 -13.76 -7.08 11.66
N LEU A 191 -13.09 -6.60 10.61
CA LEU A 191 -11.75 -7.01 10.21
C LEU A 191 -10.77 -5.86 10.47
N TRP A 192 -9.52 -6.19 10.78
CA TRP A 192 -8.45 -5.19 10.75
C TRP A 192 -8.15 -4.78 9.31
N ASN A 193 -7.97 -3.50 9.08
CA ASN A 193 -7.47 -2.99 7.82
C ASN A 193 -6.02 -3.44 7.61
N ALA A 194 -5.78 -4.17 6.52
CA ALA A 194 -4.43 -4.63 6.15
C ALA A 194 -3.55 -3.51 5.56
N GLY A 195 -4.11 -2.34 5.27
CA GLY A 195 -3.43 -1.29 4.50
C GLY A 195 -3.20 -1.68 3.04
N VAL A 196 -4.00 -2.62 2.53
CA VAL A 196 -4.00 -3.05 1.14
C VAL A 196 -5.29 -2.60 0.49
N PHE A 197 -5.14 -1.88 -0.61
CA PHE A 197 -6.24 -1.29 -1.37
C PHE A 197 -6.10 -1.66 -2.84
N ALA A 198 -7.23 -1.78 -3.55
CA ALA A 198 -7.19 -1.82 -5.00
C ALA A 198 -8.33 -0.98 -5.59
N PHE A 199 -8.05 -0.33 -6.71
CA PHE A 199 -8.95 0.59 -7.40
C PHE A 199 -8.50 0.77 -8.86
N LYS A 200 -9.38 1.29 -9.72
CA LYS A 200 -8.96 1.77 -11.04
C LYS A 200 -8.10 3.03 -10.90
N LEU A 201 -7.06 3.13 -11.70
CA LEU A 201 -6.15 4.27 -11.68
C LEU A 201 -6.87 5.61 -11.82
N GLY A 202 -7.85 5.69 -12.74
CA GLY A 202 -8.68 6.88 -12.95
C GLY A 202 -9.46 7.30 -11.71
N TYR A 203 -10.02 6.35 -10.95
CA TYR A 203 -10.75 6.68 -9.71
C TYR A 203 -9.91 7.50 -8.73
N LEU A 204 -8.63 7.11 -8.53
CA LEU A 204 -7.76 7.86 -7.62
C LEU A 204 -7.36 9.22 -8.20
N LEU A 205 -7.05 9.30 -9.50
CA LEU A 205 -6.70 10.56 -10.15
C LEU A 205 -7.87 11.55 -10.12
N ASP A 206 -9.09 11.10 -10.40
CA ASP A 206 -10.31 11.93 -10.33
C ASP A 206 -10.53 12.45 -8.89
N LYS A 207 -10.42 11.57 -7.88
CA LYS A 207 -10.50 11.97 -6.48
C LYS A 207 -9.41 12.97 -6.06
N ALA A 208 -8.23 12.85 -6.64
CA ALA A 208 -7.14 13.77 -6.35
C ALA A 208 -7.39 15.17 -6.90
N HIS A 209 -8.08 15.33 -8.03
CA HIS A 209 -8.48 16.63 -8.56
C HIS A 209 -9.47 17.40 -7.68
N ASP A 210 -10.19 16.71 -6.79
CA ASP A 210 -10.99 17.37 -5.75
C ASP A 210 -10.11 18.04 -4.65
N ILE A 211 -8.84 17.64 -4.54
CA ILE A 211 -7.93 18.04 -3.46
C ILE A 211 -6.82 18.96 -3.99
N VAL A 212 -6.27 18.65 -5.17
CA VAL A 212 -5.17 19.38 -5.78
C VAL A 212 -5.34 19.42 -7.30
N ASP A 213 -5.24 20.60 -7.88
CA ASP A 213 -5.23 20.77 -9.33
C ASP A 213 -3.82 20.50 -9.89
N PHE A 214 -3.71 19.55 -10.82
CA PHE A 214 -2.47 19.19 -11.50
C PHE A 214 -2.75 18.69 -12.92
N THR A 215 -1.82 18.91 -13.82
CA THR A 215 -1.94 18.54 -15.25
C THR A 215 -1.20 17.26 -15.60
N ASP A 216 -0.12 16.96 -14.90
CA ASP A 216 0.71 15.78 -15.11
C ASP A 216 1.54 15.43 -13.85
N TYR A 217 2.37 14.39 -13.95
CA TYR A 217 3.25 13.96 -12.87
C TYR A 217 4.22 15.06 -12.40
N ARG A 218 4.77 15.84 -13.32
CA ARG A 218 5.79 16.85 -12.98
C ARG A 218 5.17 18.05 -12.26
N ASP A 219 3.97 18.44 -12.67
CA ASP A 219 3.21 19.48 -12.01
C ASP A 219 2.79 19.04 -10.59
N LEU A 220 2.28 17.80 -10.45
CA LEU A 220 1.98 17.24 -9.13
C LEU A 220 3.24 17.13 -8.25
N TYR A 221 4.37 16.71 -8.82
CA TYR A 221 5.65 16.64 -8.11
C TYR A 221 6.10 18.01 -7.59
N ALA A 222 5.94 19.05 -8.40
CA ALA A 222 6.27 20.42 -7.99
C ALA A 222 5.36 20.95 -6.87
N LYS A 223 4.09 20.55 -6.86
CA LYS A 223 3.09 20.93 -5.85
C LYS A 223 3.06 19.97 -4.64
N TYR A 224 3.88 18.94 -4.62
CA TYR A 224 3.83 17.87 -3.61
C TYR A 224 3.95 18.38 -2.18
N ASP A 225 4.76 19.40 -1.96
CA ASP A 225 4.97 19.99 -0.63
C ASP A 225 3.77 20.81 -0.12
N ASP A 226 2.84 21.15 -0.97
CA ASP A 226 1.59 21.84 -0.61
C ASP A 226 0.49 20.86 -0.18
N LEU A 227 0.63 19.56 -0.50
CA LEU A 227 -0.33 18.53 -0.11
C LEU A 227 -0.40 18.38 1.42
N SER A 228 -1.58 18.13 1.95
CA SER A 228 -1.78 17.81 3.37
C SER A 228 -1.10 16.50 3.74
N LYS A 229 -0.52 16.45 4.95
CA LYS A 229 0.01 15.20 5.52
C LYS A 229 -1.14 14.37 6.07
N ILE A 230 -1.65 13.45 5.26
CA ILE A 230 -2.81 12.64 5.60
C ILE A 230 -2.61 11.20 5.10
N SER A 231 -3.11 10.22 5.87
CA SER A 231 -3.09 8.83 5.41
C SER A 231 -4.16 8.59 4.36
N PHE A 232 -3.96 7.56 3.55
CA PHE A 232 -4.95 7.12 2.56
C PHE A 232 -6.27 6.72 3.21
N ASP A 233 -6.20 6.11 4.39
CA ASP A 233 -7.35 5.69 5.18
C ASP A 233 -8.27 6.87 5.51
N TYR A 234 -7.70 8.00 5.96
CA TYR A 234 -8.48 9.20 6.27
C TYR A 234 -8.90 10.00 5.03
N ALA A 235 -8.10 9.98 3.97
CA ALA A 235 -8.37 10.81 2.78
C ALA A 235 -9.41 10.18 1.83
N VAL A 236 -9.48 8.84 1.79
CA VAL A 236 -10.23 8.12 0.74
C VAL A 236 -11.17 7.06 1.30
N VAL A 237 -10.84 6.44 2.46
CA VAL A 237 -11.60 5.30 3.00
C VAL A 237 -12.63 5.74 4.04
N GLU A 238 -12.27 6.62 4.99
CA GLU A 238 -13.16 7.15 6.04
C GLU A 238 -13.97 8.34 5.52
#